data_9b732cd0ce4b9354e6ef066c7bf36211
#
_entry.id   9b732cd0ce4b9354e6ef066c7bf36211
#
_cell.length_a   1.000
_cell.length_b   1.000
_cell.length_c   1.000
_cell.angle_alpha   90.00
_cell.angle_beta   90.00
_cell.angle_gamma   90.00
#
_symmetry.space_group_name_H-M   'P 1'
#
loop_
_entity.id
_entity.type
_entity.pdbx_description
1 polymer ?
#
loop_
_entity_poly.entity_id
_entity_poly.type
_entity_poly.pdbx_seq_one_letter_code
_entity_poly.pdbx_strand_id
1 'polypeptide(L)'
;KSFDNVLDGDFNFTQFNFKISHKIKALSKSTTSFLLQGGLIFGDAPISHLYNAFPNSTNNNQWQKRINLSGINAFETMVFNEFISDKYVSFQVRQSFNRLKITKKFRPQINMVSRFAIGTIDNPQFQRGFDFKKMEKGYFESGLEVNNFLLKGFGLSFFYRYGAYHNQKFEDNIAIKLNYHFGLNF
;
A
#
# COMPACT_ATOMS: atom_id res chain seq x y z
N LYS A 1 13.74 -16.19 -11.76
CA LYS A 1 15.03 -16.05 -12.41
C LYS A 1 14.82 -16.12 -13.91
N SER A 2 15.33 -15.16 -14.63
CA SER A 2 15.36 -15.15 -16.10
C SER A 2 16.81 -15.18 -16.56
N PHE A 3 17.08 -15.79 -17.72
CA PHE A 3 18.42 -15.91 -18.28
C PHE A 3 18.38 -15.47 -19.75
N ASP A 4 19.41 -14.74 -20.19
CA ASP A 4 19.64 -14.45 -21.60
C ASP A 4 19.77 -15.74 -22.40
N ASN A 5 19.30 -15.70 -23.63
CA ASN A 5 19.40 -16.80 -24.59
C ASN A 5 18.71 -18.12 -24.19
N VAL A 6 17.88 -18.12 -23.16
CA VAL A 6 17.00 -19.24 -22.84
C VAL A 6 15.58 -18.86 -23.24
N LEU A 7 15.02 -19.51 -24.25
CA LEU A 7 13.70 -19.24 -24.82
C LEU A 7 13.53 -17.77 -25.30
N ASP A 8 14.54 -17.23 -25.98
CA ASP A 8 14.59 -15.84 -26.49
C ASP A 8 14.35 -14.77 -25.41
N GLY A 9 14.86 -15.01 -24.20
CA GLY A 9 14.76 -14.05 -23.08
C GLY A 9 15.71 -12.88 -23.25
N ASP A 10 15.15 -11.66 -23.36
CA ASP A 10 15.93 -10.41 -23.50
C ASP A 10 16.50 -9.90 -22.18
N PHE A 11 16.17 -10.53 -21.04
CA PHE A 11 16.49 -10.02 -19.72
C PHE A 11 17.10 -11.10 -18.81
N ASN A 12 18.16 -10.72 -18.11
CA ASN A 12 18.83 -11.58 -17.14
C ASN A 12 18.72 -10.98 -15.73
N PHE A 13 17.78 -11.49 -14.94
CA PHE A 13 17.60 -11.01 -13.57
C PHE A 13 17.18 -12.14 -12.61
N THR A 14 17.42 -11.88 -11.32
CA THR A 14 16.96 -12.74 -10.22
C THR A 14 16.17 -11.88 -9.26
N GLN A 15 14.96 -12.32 -8.92
CA GLN A 15 14.06 -11.62 -8.04
C GLN A 15 13.80 -12.42 -6.77
N PHE A 16 13.95 -11.80 -5.60
CA PHE A 16 13.61 -12.32 -4.29
C PHE A 16 12.50 -11.49 -3.67
N ASN A 17 11.48 -12.15 -3.18
CA ASN A 17 10.36 -11.51 -2.47
C ASN A 17 10.20 -12.17 -1.10
N PHE A 18 9.89 -11.36 -0.10
CA PHE A 18 9.51 -11.86 1.22
C PHE A 18 8.28 -11.13 1.75
N LYS A 19 7.50 -11.82 2.55
CA LYS A 19 6.33 -11.29 3.23
C LYS A 19 6.17 -11.96 4.58
N ILE A 20 6.20 -11.19 5.65
CA ILE A 20 6.05 -11.64 7.02
C ILE A 20 4.84 -10.94 7.61
N SER A 21 3.89 -11.68 8.15
CA SER A 21 2.73 -11.13 8.84
C SER A 21 2.59 -11.72 10.23
N HIS A 22 2.26 -10.87 11.19
CA HIS A 22 2.03 -11.27 12.56
C HIS A 22 0.82 -10.56 13.13
N LYS A 23 0.01 -11.26 13.94
CA LYS A 23 -1.17 -10.70 14.60
C LYS A 23 -1.12 -10.98 16.09
N ILE A 24 -1.26 -9.94 16.88
CA ILE A 24 -1.33 -10.00 18.34
C ILE A 24 -2.74 -9.64 18.77
N LYS A 25 -3.41 -10.54 19.49
CA LYS A 25 -4.71 -10.28 20.09
C LYS A 25 -4.50 -9.82 21.54
N ALA A 26 -4.97 -8.64 21.88
CA ALA A 26 -4.95 -8.14 23.25
C ALA A 26 -6.14 -8.69 24.05
N LEU A 27 -6.01 -8.71 25.37
CA LEU A 27 -7.07 -9.13 26.32
C LEU A 27 -8.36 -8.34 26.14
N SER A 28 -8.29 -7.10 25.71
CA SER A 28 -9.42 -6.23 25.37
C SER A 28 -10.13 -6.59 24.06
N LYS A 29 -9.83 -7.72 23.41
CA LYS A 29 -10.33 -8.13 22.09
C LYS A 29 -9.90 -7.23 20.93
N SER A 30 -9.04 -6.26 21.15
CA SER A 30 -8.39 -5.51 20.07
C SER A 30 -7.31 -6.36 19.41
N THR A 31 -6.97 -6.05 18.14
CA THR A 31 -5.97 -6.81 17.39
C THR A 31 -4.98 -5.85 16.76
N THR A 32 -3.70 -6.07 17.01
CA THR A 32 -2.60 -5.40 16.32
C THR A 32 -2.05 -6.34 15.25
N SER A 33 -2.01 -5.90 14.02
CA SER A 33 -1.47 -6.66 12.90
C SER A 33 -0.24 -5.95 12.35
N PHE A 34 0.81 -6.70 12.13
CA PHE A 34 2.06 -6.26 11.53
C PHE A 34 2.23 -6.94 10.18
N LEU A 35 2.67 -6.19 9.19
CA LEU A 35 3.04 -6.70 7.88
C LEU A 35 4.37 -6.09 7.48
N LEU A 36 5.37 -6.94 7.27
CA LEU A 36 6.65 -6.60 6.68
C LEU A 36 6.76 -7.31 5.34
N GLN A 37 7.03 -6.56 4.30
CA GLN A 37 7.25 -7.14 2.97
C GLN A 37 8.31 -6.38 2.23
N GLY A 38 9.00 -7.06 1.34
CA GLY A 38 10.05 -6.43 0.54
C GLY A 38 10.50 -7.33 -0.59
N GLY A 39 11.37 -6.77 -1.41
CA GLY A 39 11.92 -7.47 -2.53
C GLY A 39 13.25 -6.90 -2.98
N LEU A 40 14.03 -7.77 -3.62
CA LEU A 40 15.34 -7.47 -4.19
C LEU A 40 15.39 -8.04 -5.60
N ILE A 41 15.84 -7.23 -6.53
CA ILE A 41 16.09 -7.63 -7.91
C ILE A 41 17.58 -7.39 -8.20
N PHE A 42 18.21 -8.39 -8.76
CA PHE A 42 19.61 -8.36 -9.21
C PHE A 42 19.65 -8.63 -10.71
N GLY A 43 20.40 -7.83 -11.44
CA GLY A 43 20.51 -7.90 -12.90
C GLY A 43 19.54 -6.96 -13.61
N ASP A 44 19.39 -7.12 -14.91
CA ASP A 44 18.62 -6.24 -15.77
C ASP A 44 17.19 -6.73 -15.88
N ALA A 45 16.29 -6.16 -15.08
CA ALA A 45 14.89 -6.48 -15.08
C ALA A 45 14.08 -5.43 -15.87
N PRO A 46 13.09 -5.86 -16.65
CA PRO A 46 12.17 -4.94 -17.30
C PRO A 46 11.30 -4.22 -16.26
N ILE A 47 10.79 -3.03 -16.60
CA ILE A 47 10.00 -2.18 -15.71
C ILE A 47 8.78 -2.89 -15.11
N SER A 48 8.19 -3.84 -15.83
CA SER A 48 7.06 -4.64 -15.39
C SER A 48 7.35 -5.55 -14.19
N HIS A 49 8.62 -5.82 -13.91
CA HIS A 49 9.08 -6.63 -12.78
C HIS A 49 9.58 -5.79 -11.60
N LEU A 50 9.81 -4.49 -11.80
CA LEU A 50 10.22 -3.58 -10.74
C LEU A 50 9.09 -3.35 -9.72
N TYR A 51 9.48 -3.01 -8.51
CA TYR A 51 8.54 -2.81 -7.42
C TYR A 51 7.98 -1.38 -7.41
N ASN A 52 6.68 -1.26 -7.21
CA ASN A 52 5.99 0.02 -7.06
C ASN A 52 5.35 0.22 -5.66
N ALA A 53 5.75 -0.57 -4.67
CA ALA A 53 5.28 -0.50 -3.28
C ALA A 53 3.75 -0.57 -3.08
N PHE A 54 3.01 -1.17 -4.00
CA PHE A 54 1.55 -1.37 -3.96
C PHE A 54 0.74 -0.07 -3.81
N PRO A 55 0.86 0.88 -4.75
CA PRO A 55 0.05 2.09 -4.76
C PRO A 55 -1.44 1.78 -5.00
N ASN A 56 -2.32 2.64 -4.50
CA ASN A 56 -3.77 2.49 -4.68
C ASN A 56 -4.48 3.77 -5.14
N SER A 57 -3.76 4.72 -5.70
CA SER A 57 -4.33 5.92 -6.30
C SER A 57 -4.07 5.93 -7.81
N THR A 58 -5.13 6.09 -8.62
CA THR A 58 -5.02 6.02 -10.09
C THR A 58 -4.40 7.27 -10.69
N ASN A 59 -4.65 8.44 -10.10
CA ASN A 59 -4.01 9.70 -10.49
C ASN A 59 -4.21 10.78 -9.40
N ASN A 60 -3.71 11.99 -9.64
CA ASN A 60 -3.89 13.13 -8.74
C ASN A 60 -5.29 13.75 -8.78
N ASN A 61 -6.21 13.25 -9.60
CA ASN A 61 -7.56 13.76 -9.69
C ASN A 61 -8.36 13.40 -8.42
N GLN A 62 -8.81 14.39 -7.67
CA GLN A 62 -9.41 14.23 -6.34
C GLN A 62 -10.67 13.37 -6.32
N TRP A 63 -11.48 13.37 -7.38
CA TRP A 63 -12.68 12.53 -7.46
C TRP A 63 -12.36 11.04 -7.60
N GLN A 64 -11.34 10.69 -8.38
CA GLN A 64 -10.91 9.30 -8.57
C GLN A 64 -10.21 8.75 -7.32
N LYS A 65 -9.57 9.59 -6.51
CA LYS A 65 -9.04 9.20 -5.20
C LYS A 65 -10.14 8.79 -4.19
N ARG A 66 -11.37 9.27 -4.38
CA ARG A 66 -12.49 9.07 -3.44
C ARG A 66 -13.30 7.81 -3.69
N ILE A 67 -13.33 7.29 -4.92
CA ILE A 67 -14.13 6.12 -5.31
C ILE A 67 -13.19 5.07 -5.92
N ASN A 68 -12.32 4.52 -5.11
CA ASN A 68 -11.46 3.44 -5.54
C ASN A 68 -11.61 2.26 -4.58
N LEU A 69 -11.52 1.02 -5.12
CA LEU A 69 -11.49 -0.17 -4.27
C LEU A 69 -10.18 -0.17 -3.49
N SER A 70 -10.29 -0.13 -2.18
CA SER A 70 -9.13 -0.12 -1.31
C SER A 70 -8.48 -1.50 -1.25
N GLY A 71 -7.22 -1.59 -1.62
CA GLY A 71 -6.40 -2.78 -1.38
C GLY A 71 -6.06 -2.91 0.11
N ILE A 72 -6.21 -4.09 0.69
CA ILE A 72 -6.04 -4.33 2.14
C ILE A 72 -4.67 -3.86 2.67
N ASN A 73 -3.63 -3.86 1.82
CA ASN A 73 -2.25 -3.53 2.20
C ASN A 73 -1.62 -2.47 1.28
N ALA A 74 -2.42 -1.80 0.46
CA ALA A 74 -1.93 -0.80 -0.48
C ALA A 74 -1.76 0.57 0.18
N PHE A 75 -0.86 1.38 -0.34
CA PHE A 75 -0.70 2.79 0.03
C PHE A 75 -1.80 3.61 -0.64
N GLU A 76 -2.70 4.17 0.15
CA GLU A 76 -3.93 4.81 -0.33
C GLU A 76 -3.69 6.19 -0.96
N THR A 77 -2.61 6.88 -0.56
CA THR A 77 -2.24 8.20 -1.07
C THR A 77 -1.14 8.15 -2.14
N MET A 78 -0.54 6.97 -2.38
CA MET A 78 0.49 6.78 -3.40
C MET A 78 -0.15 6.56 -4.78
N VAL A 79 0.30 7.31 -5.77
CA VAL A 79 -0.17 7.19 -7.16
C VAL A 79 0.52 6.03 -7.87
N PHE A 80 -0.17 5.36 -8.79
CA PHE A 80 0.42 4.31 -9.61
C PHE A 80 1.65 4.84 -10.35
N ASN A 81 2.71 4.05 -10.35
CA ASN A 81 4.01 4.35 -10.97
C ASN A 81 4.71 5.61 -10.42
N GLU A 82 4.26 6.18 -9.30
CA GLU A 82 4.94 7.31 -8.67
C GLU A 82 6.35 6.96 -8.21
N PHE A 83 6.52 5.74 -7.68
CA PHE A 83 7.80 5.22 -7.19
C PHE A 83 8.07 3.86 -7.83
N ILE A 84 9.30 3.70 -8.31
CA ILE A 84 9.80 2.44 -8.85
C ILE A 84 11.12 2.11 -8.18
N SER A 85 11.29 0.84 -7.82
CA SER A 85 12.46 0.35 -7.08
C SER A 85 12.86 -1.05 -7.54
N ASP A 86 14.15 -1.34 -7.57
CA ASP A 86 14.68 -2.70 -7.71
C ASP A 86 14.90 -3.37 -6.33
N LYS A 87 15.03 -2.55 -5.28
CA LYS A 87 15.14 -2.97 -3.88
C LYS A 87 14.17 -2.16 -3.06
N TYR A 88 13.27 -2.82 -2.33
CA TYR A 88 12.33 -2.12 -1.46
C TYR A 88 12.00 -2.93 -0.22
N VAL A 89 11.60 -2.21 0.81
CA VAL A 89 10.97 -2.77 2.00
C VAL A 89 9.81 -1.88 2.41
N SER A 90 8.72 -2.48 2.85
CA SER A 90 7.57 -1.78 3.42
C SER A 90 7.12 -2.45 4.72
N PHE A 91 6.64 -1.62 5.63
CA PHE A 91 6.14 -2.02 6.93
C PHE A 91 4.79 -1.39 7.19
N GLN A 92 3.83 -2.17 7.66
CA GLN A 92 2.52 -1.70 8.04
C GLN A 92 2.17 -2.18 9.44
N VAL A 93 1.63 -1.28 10.23
CA VAL A 93 0.97 -1.56 11.51
C VAL A 93 -0.51 -1.21 11.38
N ARG A 94 -1.38 -2.13 11.76
CA ARG A 94 -2.83 -1.94 11.83
C ARG A 94 -3.32 -2.29 13.22
N GLN A 95 -3.87 -1.31 13.92
CA GLN A 95 -4.55 -1.49 15.20
C GLN A 95 -6.05 -1.52 14.97
N SER A 96 -6.66 -2.66 15.15
CA SER A 96 -8.12 -2.86 15.07
C SER A 96 -8.73 -2.84 16.46
N PHE A 97 -9.59 -1.87 16.72
CA PHE A 97 -10.31 -1.76 17.98
C PHE A 97 -11.55 -2.64 17.99
N ASN A 98 -12.09 -2.85 19.17
CA ASN A 98 -13.38 -3.55 19.31
C ASN A 98 -14.49 -2.80 18.59
N ARG A 99 -15.46 -3.55 18.10
CA ARG A 99 -16.67 -2.94 17.54
C ARG A 99 -17.40 -2.10 18.58
N LEU A 100 -17.63 -0.86 18.25
CA LEU A 100 -18.41 0.05 19.09
C LEU A 100 -19.90 -0.37 19.04
N LYS A 101 -20.50 -0.60 20.19
CA LYS A 101 -21.93 -0.94 20.29
C LYS A 101 -22.74 0.35 20.42
N ILE A 102 -23.01 1.05 19.30
CA ILE A 102 -23.79 2.30 19.31
C ILE A 102 -25.27 1.95 19.37
N THR A 103 -25.74 1.02 18.50
CA THR A 103 -27.10 0.49 18.54
C THR A 103 -27.07 -1.03 18.31
N LYS A 104 -28.23 -1.71 18.38
CA LYS A 104 -28.34 -3.14 18.08
C LYS A 104 -27.87 -3.48 16.67
N LYS A 105 -28.13 -2.59 15.70
CA LYS A 105 -27.79 -2.80 14.27
C LYS A 105 -26.49 -2.09 13.85
N PHE A 106 -26.11 -0.98 14.51
CA PHE A 106 -24.97 -0.17 14.15
C PHE A 106 -23.79 -0.45 15.10
N ARG A 107 -22.79 -1.16 14.60
CA ARG A 107 -21.60 -1.58 15.35
C ARG A 107 -20.33 -1.35 14.51
N PRO A 108 -19.93 -0.10 14.30
CA PRO A 108 -18.72 0.21 13.54
C PRO A 108 -17.46 -0.29 14.23
N GLN A 109 -16.46 -0.62 13.43
CA GLN A 109 -15.12 -0.97 13.89
C GLN A 109 -14.13 0.07 13.39
N ILE A 110 -13.38 0.66 14.30
CA ILE A 110 -12.32 1.62 13.98
C ILE A 110 -11.00 0.86 13.86
N ASN A 111 -10.25 1.15 12.80
CA ASN A 111 -8.86 0.70 12.65
C ASN A 111 -7.97 1.93 12.46
N MET A 112 -6.85 1.95 13.16
CA MET A 112 -5.74 2.88 12.89
C MET A 112 -4.70 2.14 12.07
N VAL A 113 -4.22 2.76 11.00
CA VAL A 113 -3.24 2.16 10.09
C VAL A 113 -2.09 3.13 9.90
N SER A 114 -0.87 2.62 10.01
CA SER A 114 0.36 3.35 9.69
C SER A 114 1.20 2.52 8.74
N ARG A 115 1.71 3.14 7.69
CA ARG A 115 2.49 2.48 6.65
C ARG A 115 3.76 3.25 6.36
N PHE A 116 4.80 2.50 6.12
CA PHE A 116 6.12 3.00 5.73
C PHE A 116 6.63 2.18 4.54
N ALA A 117 7.30 2.82 3.60
CA ALA A 117 8.05 2.15 2.56
C ALA A 117 9.32 2.94 2.23
N ILE A 118 10.37 2.22 1.89
CA ILE A 118 11.63 2.76 1.39
C ILE A 118 12.13 1.86 0.27
N GLY A 119 12.75 2.44 -0.74
CA GLY A 119 13.29 1.68 -1.86
C GLY A 119 14.28 2.48 -2.68
N THR A 120 15.11 1.79 -3.41
CA THR A 120 16.10 2.36 -4.32
C THR A 120 16.03 1.69 -5.68
N ILE A 121 16.64 2.31 -6.67
CA ILE A 121 16.84 1.77 -8.01
C ILE A 121 18.26 2.10 -8.46
N ASP A 122 19.03 1.05 -8.78
CA ASP A 122 20.45 1.20 -9.09
C ASP A 122 20.66 1.86 -10.48
N ASN A 123 19.88 1.47 -11.49
CA ASN A 123 20.05 1.92 -12.88
C ASN A 123 18.77 2.57 -13.47
N PRO A 124 18.32 3.73 -12.95
CA PRO A 124 17.08 4.37 -13.40
C PRO A 124 17.11 4.77 -14.89
N GLN A 125 18.31 5.00 -15.45
CA GLN A 125 18.48 5.40 -16.86
C GLN A 125 18.08 4.33 -17.87
N PHE A 126 18.00 3.07 -17.47
CA PHE A 126 17.54 1.98 -18.34
C PHE A 126 16.01 1.97 -18.48
N GLN A 127 15.28 2.64 -17.57
CA GLN A 127 13.83 2.71 -17.57
C GLN A 127 13.36 3.97 -18.33
N ARG A 128 13.51 3.97 -19.67
CA ARG A 128 13.11 5.09 -20.52
C ARG A 128 11.60 5.13 -20.77
N GLY A 129 11.06 6.35 -20.87
CA GLY A 129 9.66 6.58 -21.24
C GLY A 129 8.68 6.68 -20.08
N PHE A 130 9.15 6.66 -18.83
CA PHE A 130 8.33 6.84 -17.63
C PHE A 130 9.00 7.81 -16.66
N ASP A 131 8.20 8.77 -16.17
CA ASP A 131 8.62 9.65 -15.08
C ASP A 131 8.25 9.01 -13.76
N PHE A 132 9.24 8.64 -12.97
CA PHE A 132 9.05 8.09 -11.62
C PHE A 132 10.03 8.72 -10.63
N LYS A 133 9.69 8.62 -9.35
CA LYS A 133 10.53 9.07 -8.25
C LYS A 133 11.24 7.87 -7.60
N LYS A 134 12.41 8.13 -7.04
CA LYS A 134 13.09 7.20 -6.13
C LYS A 134 12.48 7.34 -4.74
N MET A 135 12.35 6.23 -4.01
CA MET A 135 11.73 6.21 -2.68
C MET A 135 12.78 6.17 -1.54
N GLU A 136 13.97 6.73 -1.77
CA GLU A 136 15.15 6.64 -0.89
C GLU A 136 14.99 7.39 0.45
N LYS A 137 14.08 8.38 0.50
CA LYS A 137 13.85 9.21 1.71
C LYS A 137 12.77 8.65 2.65
N GLY A 138 12.18 7.52 2.28
CA GLY A 138 11.07 6.93 3.02
C GLY A 138 9.71 7.60 2.76
N TYR A 139 8.74 6.79 2.41
CA TYR A 139 7.35 7.16 2.22
C TYR A 139 6.53 6.82 3.46
N PHE A 140 5.75 7.75 3.94
CA PHE A 140 4.94 7.59 5.16
C PHE A 140 3.49 7.93 4.90
N GLU A 141 2.61 7.09 5.40
CA GLU A 141 1.18 7.27 5.33
C GLU A 141 0.54 6.75 6.61
N SER A 142 -0.41 7.48 7.17
CA SER A 142 -1.22 7.00 8.30
C SER A 142 -2.68 7.38 8.09
N GLY A 143 -3.58 6.59 8.66
CA GLY A 143 -4.99 6.84 8.49
C GLY A 143 -5.89 6.08 9.44
N LEU A 144 -7.17 6.36 9.29
CA LEU A 144 -8.27 5.75 10.02
C LEU A 144 -9.21 5.05 9.03
N GLU A 145 -9.67 3.88 9.40
CA GLU A 145 -10.72 3.16 8.69
C GLU A 145 -11.89 2.90 9.66
N VAL A 146 -13.08 3.19 9.22
CA VAL A 146 -14.31 2.88 9.95
C VAL A 146 -15.08 1.84 9.14
N ASN A 147 -15.04 0.60 9.58
CA ASN A 147 -15.74 -0.51 8.93
C ASN A 147 -17.14 -0.69 9.51
N ASN A 148 -18.09 -1.20 8.70
CA ASN A 148 -19.52 -1.32 9.04
C ASN A 148 -20.13 0.05 9.41
N PHE A 149 -19.78 1.09 8.63
CA PHE A 149 -20.18 2.47 8.91
C PHE A 149 -21.67 2.68 8.71
N LEU A 150 -22.31 2.41 7.67
CA LEU A 150 -23.76 2.58 7.44
C LEU A 150 -24.47 1.24 7.30
N LEU A 151 -23.91 0.34 6.50
CA LEU A 151 -24.41 -0.98 6.21
C LEU A 151 -23.32 -2.00 6.52
N LYS A 152 -23.71 -3.25 6.75
CA LYS A 152 -22.76 -4.35 6.94
C LYS A 152 -21.88 -4.48 5.71
N GLY A 153 -20.57 -4.44 5.93
CA GLY A 153 -19.56 -4.53 4.86
C GLY A 153 -19.09 -3.20 4.30
N PHE A 154 -19.84 -2.11 4.44
CA PHE A 154 -19.39 -0.79 4.00
C PHE A 154 -18.46 -0.12 5.03
N GLY A 155 -17.41 0.49 4.54
CA GLY A 155 -16.46 1.25 5.34
C GLY A 155 -16.09 2.57 4.68
N LEU A 156 -15.56 3.46 5.50
CA LEU A 156 -14.97 4.72 5.09
C LEU A 156 -13.53 4.75 5.60
N SER A 157 -12.59 5.19 4.78
CA SER A 157 -11.20 5.40 5.19
C SER A 157 -10.73 6.80 4.85
N PHE A 158 -9.86 7.30 5.73
CA PHE A 158 -9.15 8.55 5.58
C PHE A 158 -7.67 8.29 5.81
N PHE A 159 -6.83 8.65 4.84
CA PHE A 159 -5.37 8.53 4.92
C PHE A 159 -4.71 9.85 4.62
N TYR A 160 -3.56 10.08 5.26
CA TYR A 160 -2.73 11.25 5.11
C TYR A 160 -1.27 10.84 4.87
N ARG A 161 -0.69 11.40 3.80
CA ARG A 161 0.72 11.27 3.43
C ARG A 161 1.54 12.36 4.08
N TYR A 162 2.67 12.02 4.65
CA TYR A 162 3.57 12.96 5.31
C TYR A 162 5.05 12.60 5.08
N GLY A 163 5.96 13.43 5.63
CA GLY A 163 7.41 13.22 5.50
C GLY A 163 7.98 13.78 4.20
N ALA A 164 9.06 13.17 3.73
CA ALA A 164 9.88 13.70 2.64
C ALA A 164 9.16 13.81 1.29
N TYR A 165 8.12 13.03 1.08
CA TYR A 165 7.34 13.02 -0.16
C TYR A 165 5.97 13.69 -0.01
N HIS A 166 5.79 14.53 1.02
CA HIS A 166 4.62 15.37 1.17
C HIS A 166 4.49 16.34 -0.02
N ASN A 167 3.32 16.41 -0.62
CA ASN A 167 3.02 17.33 -1.71
C ASN A 167 2.75 18.74 -1.17
N GLN A 168 3.02 19.78 -1.97
CA GLN A 168 2.82 21.17 -1.55
C GLN A 168 1.37 21.49 -1.18
N LYS A 169 0.42 20.96 -1.94
CA LYS A 169 -1.01 21.14 -1.66
C LYS A 169 -1.48 20.09 -0.66
N PHE A 170 -2.13 20.54 0.41
CA PHE A 170 -2.66 19.68 1.46
C PHE A 170 -3.60 18.58 0.91
N GLU A 171 -4.47 18.94 -0.01
CA GLU A 171 -5.43 18.05 -0.65
C GLU A 171 -4.80 16.89 -1.42
N ASP A 172 -3.58 17.08 -1.94
CA ASP A 172 -2.85 16.02 -2.67
C ASP A 172 -2.24 14.97 -1.73
N ASN A 173 -2.21 15.24 -0.43
CA ASN A 173 -1.72 14.32 0.58
C ASN A 173 -2.82 13.50 1.25
N ILE A 174 -4.09 13.71 0.87
CA ILE A 174 -5.25 13.07 1.49
C ILE A 174 -5.88 12.08 0.53
N ALA A 175 -6.23 10.91 1.05
CA ALA A 175 -7.11 9.95 0.38
C ALA A 175 -8.32 9.66 1.27
N ILE A 176 -9.53 9.88 0.73
CA ILE A 176 -10.79 9.48 1.35
C ILE A 176 -11.41 8.42 0.46
N LYS A 177 -11.68 7.23 0.99
CA LYS A 177 -12.17 6.10 0.20
C LYS A 177 -13.34 5.40 0.85
N LEU A 178 -14.26 4.95 0.00
CA LEU A 178 -15.30 4.02 0.37
C LEU A 178 -14.77 2.59 0.18
N ASN A 179 -14.90 1.79 1.21
CA ASN A 179 -14.46 0.40 1.23
C ASN A 179 -15.67 -0.52 1.31
N TYR A 180 -15.60 -1.65 0.63
CA TYR A 180 -16.57 -2.71 0.79
C TYR A 180 -15.87 -4.03 1.08
N HIS A 181 -16.18 -4.63 2.22
CA HIS A 181 -15.61 -5.90 2.66
C HIS A 181 -16.59 -7.04 2.35
N PHE A 182 -16.27 -7.85 1.36
CA PHE A 182 -16.96 -9.11 1.11
C PHE A 182 -16.48 -10.15 2.11
N GLY A 183 -17.38 -10.67 2.91
CA GLY A 183 -17.13 -11.88 3.68
C GLY A 183 -17.50 -13.09 2.83
N LEU A 184 -16.55 -13.67 2.12
CA LEU A 184 -16.71 -15.00 1.55
C LEU A 184 -16.46 -15.98 2.70
N ASN A 185 -17.54 -16.56 3.23
CA ASN A 185 -17.47 -17.72 4.11
C ASN A 185 -17.36 -18.95 3.21
N PHE A 186 -16.15 -19.46 3.05
CA PHE A 186 -15.90 -20.82 2.57
C PHE A 186 -15.81 -21.76 3.75
#